data_f0632d74736e0e78ebe11bc199088272
#
_entry.id   f0632d74736e0e78ebe11bc199088272
#
_cell.length_a   1.000
_cell.length_b   1.000
_cell.length_c   1.000
_cell.angle_alpha   90.00
_cell.angle_beta   90.00
_cell.angle_gamma   90.00
#
_symmetry.space_group_name_H-M   'P 1'
#
loop_
_entity.id
_entity.type
_entity.pdbx_description
1 polymer ?
#
loop_
_entity_poly.entity_id
_entity_poly.type
_entity_poly.pdbx_seq_one_letter_code
_entity_poly.pdbx_strand_id
1 'polypeptide(L)'
;MQRKQTLCQLAIAMTLLLASSAMAQQPSVTPDRSLDAAMRNKAIDELLKQLNRVYVFPDVAKKMEQTIRARQARKEYDSITSGSEFAKTLTNHLRQVRDDSHLSVDYFPNGIPYDSEKPPVAADVEKFREQGRLSNYQYRKVERLDGRVGLLQVDGFYPEEWAQETIVAAMSFLANSEAIILDLRQNHGGAGATLLCSYFFEDATHLSDFYNRAENTTRQYWTYPIVPGKKLADKDLYILTSHETISAPEALASDMQILKRATIVGEPTHGGANPTTIFRITDHFSASIPFARLIHPGETAPAEASGVKPDVLVPANQALITAHLLALKKALKRHSADQEFIASLKRTISEKEKELETIKTMKPSLPKP
;
A
#
# COMPACT_ATOMS: atom_id res chain seq x y z
N MET A 1 1.07 -26.71 -7.37
CA MET A 1 0.85 -25.33 -7.80
C MET A 1 0.76 -24.35 -6.63
N GLN A 2 -0.01 -24.61 -5.57
CA GLN A 2 -0.13 -23.73 -4.40
C GLN A 2 1.22 -23.32 -3.74
N ARG A 3 2.18 -24.24 -3.54
CA ARG A 3 3.49 -23.93 -2.93
C ARG A 3 4.35 -22.89 -3.70
N LYS A 4 4.26 -22.84 -5.04
CA LYS A 4 4.96 -21.81 -5.83
C LYS A 4 4.27 -20.45 -5.76
N GLN A 5 2.96 -20.44 -5.53
CA GLN A 5 2.16 -19.21 -5.42
C GLN A 5 2.40 -18.49 -4.09
N THR A 6 2.49 -19.24 -2.98
CA THR A 6 2.82 -18.71 -1.65
C THR A 6 4.22 -18.10 -1.62
N LEU A 7 5.19 -18.72 -2.28
CA LEU A 7 6.56 -18.21 -2.38
C LEU A 7 6.67 -16.89 -3.14
N CYS A 8 5.85 -16.66 -4.18
CA CYS A 8 5.86 -15.42 -4.94
C CYS A 8 5.24 -14.25 -4.15
N GLN A 9 4.16 -14.51 -3.41
CA GLN A 9 3.54 -13.51 -2.51
C GLN A 9 4.46 -13.17 -1.32
N LEU A 10 5.15 -14.16 -0.77
CA LEU A 10 6.15 -13.96 0.27
C LEU A 10 7.32 -13.11 -0.21
N ALA A 11 7.82 -13.34 -1.42
CA ALA A 11 8.90 -12.56 -1.99
C ALA A 11 8.50 -11.09 -2.18
N ILE A 12 7.29 -10.81 -2.63
CA ILE A 12 6.76 -9.45 -2.83
C ILE A 12 6.57 -8.72 -1.50
N ALA A 13 5.95 -9.36 -0.51
CA ALA A 13 5.72 -8.77 0.81
C ALA A 13 7.04 -8.51 1.56
N MET A 14 7.97 -9.46 1.48
CA MET A 14 9.27 -9.37 2.13
C MET A 14 10.16 -8.29 1.51
N THR A 15 10.10 -8.10 0.17
CA THR A 15 10.89 -7.09 -0.52
C THR A 15 10.42 -5.66 -0.17
N LEU A 16 9.12 -5.43 -0.07
CA LEU A 16 8.55 -4.11 0.27
C LEU A 16 8.83 -3.70 1.72
N LEU A 17 8.74 -4.63 2.66
CA LEU A 17 8.98 -4.34 4.09
C LEU A 17 10.48 -4.31 4.46
N LEU A 18 11.33 -5.08 3.80
CA LEU A 18 12.78 -4.98 3.96
C LEU A 18 13.33 -3.66 3.43
N ALA A 19 12.74 -3.10 2.36
CA ALA A 19 13.08 -1.76 1.88
C ALA A 19 12.69 -0.68 2.91
N SER A 20 11.55 -0.82 3.57
CA SER A 20 11.10 0.12 4.61
C SER A 20 11.93 0.06 5.89
N SER A 21 12.37 -1.13 6.31
CA SER A 21 13.21 -1.30 7.51
C SER A 21 14.69 -0.94 7.27
N ALA A 22 15.18 -1.04 6.06
CA ALA A 22 16.53 -0.58 5.70
C ALA A 22 16.67 0.95 5.72
N MET A 23 15.56 1.69 5.53
CA MET A 23 15.56 3.16 5.67
C MET A 23 15.57 3.65 7.14
N ALA A 24 15.20 2.81 8.11
CA ALA A 24 15.14 3.20 9.52
C ALA A 24 16.47 3.07 10.30
N GLN A 25 17.46 2.38 9.74
CA GLN A 25 18.83 2.39 10.29
C GLN A 25 19.62 3.49 9.58
N GLN A 26 20.00 4.55 10.30
CA GLN A 26 20.99 5.50 9.80
C GLN A 26 22.24 4.69 9.42
N PRO A 27 22.64 4.62 8.13
CA PRO A 27 23.82 3.89 7.76
C PRO A 27 25.04 4.67 8.30
N SER A 28 25.96 3.97 8.94
CA SER A 28 27.34 4.42 8.95
C SER A 28 27.69 4.80 7.52
N VAL A 29 28.06 6.05 7.27
CA VAL A 29 28.35 6.58 5.92
C VAL A 29 29.55 5.81 5.37
N THR A 30 29.27 4.66 4.74
CA THR A 30 30.28 3.97 3.93
C THR A 30 30.54 4.88 2.74
N PRO A 31 31.82 5.26 2.47
CA PRO A 31 32.14 6.13 1.34
C PRO A 31 31.58 5.52 0.06
N ASP A 32 30.96 6.37 -0.75
CA ASP A 32 30.43 5.97 -2.05
C ASP A 32 31.60 5.51 -2.95
N ARG A 33 31.44 4.37 -3.60
CA ARG A 33 32.46 3.84 -4.50
C ARG A 33 32.45 4.64 -5.79
N SER A 34 33.63 5.06 -6.25
CA SER A 34 33.74 5.77 -7.52
C SER A 34 33.32 4.88 -8.70
N LEU A 35 32.39 5.40 -9.53
CA LEU A 35 31.94 4.74 -10.75
C LEU A 35 32.81 5.11 -11.93
N ASP A 36 33.25 4.10 -12.68
CA ASP A 36 33.86 4.30 -14.00
C ASP A 36 32.79 4.24 -15.13
N ALA A 37 33.21 4.50 -16.35
CA ALA A 37 32.34 4.51 -17.51
C ALA A 37 31.75 3.11 -17.82
N ALA A 38 32.50 2.04 -17.59
CA ALA A 38 32.05 0.68 -17.84
C ALA A 38 30.95 0.28 -16.86
N MET A 39 31.07 0.64 -15.59
CA MET A 39 30.07 0.40 -14.54
C MET A 39 28.78 1.16 -14.86
N ARG A 40 28.86 2.44 -15.26
CA ARG A 40 27.69 3.23 -15.64
C ARG A 40 26.96 2.63 -16.84
N ASN A 41 27.71 2.28 -17.90
CA ASN A 41 27.12 1.70 -19.11
C ASN A 41 26.44 0.37 -18.82
N LYS A 42 27.10 -0.52 -18.07
CA LYS A 42 26.53 -1.80 -17.67
C LYS A 42 25.24 -1.62 -16.86
N ALA A 43 25.21 -0.67 -15.91
CA ALA A 43 24.01 -0.41 -15.11
C ALA A 43 22.87 0.12 -15.98
N ILE A 44 23.13 1.02 -16.93
CA ILE A 44 22.11 1.49 -17.88
C ILE A 44 21.59 0.33 -18.73
N ASP A 45 22.48 -0.48 -19.33
CA ASP A 45 22.10 -1.56 -20.24
C ASP A 45 21.21 -2.59 -19.55
N GLU A 46 21.60 -3.04 -18.36
CA GLU A 46 20.80 -4.02 -17.61
C GLU A 46 19.49 -3.43 -17.06
N LEU A 47 19.50 -2.16 -16.64
CA LEU A 47 18.26 -1.46 -16.22
C LEU A 47 17.25 -1.41 -17.38
N LEU A 48 17.67 -0.95 -18.55
CA LEU A 48 16.81 -0.83 -19.72
C LEU A 48 16.30 -2.19 -20.21
N LYS A 49 17.14 -3.20 -20.16
CA LYS A 49 16.76 -4.60 -20.45
C LYS A 49 15.67 -5.08 -19.50
N GLN A 50 15.80 -4.84 -18.18
CA GLN A 50 14.78 -5.22 -17.21
C GLN A 50 13.49 -4.43 -17.42
N LEU A 51 13.54 -3.12 -17.60
CA LEU A 51 12.38 -2.29 -17.89
C LEU A 51 11.60 -2.79 -19.11
N ASN A 52 12.29 -3.07 -20.23
CA ASN A 52 11.63 -3.60 -21.43
C ASN A 52 11.04 -4.99 -21.21
N ARG A 53 11.63 -5.80 -20.35
CA ARG A 53 11.15 -7.14 -20.05
C ARG A 53 9.90 -7.14 -19.18
N VAL A 54 9.87 -6.32 -18.12
CA VAL A 54 8.88 -6.50 -17.04
C VAL A 54 8.01 -5.29 -16.75
N TYR A 55 8.45 -4.06 -17.04
CA TYR A 55 7.66 -2.87 -16.68
C TYR A 55 6.27 -2.94 -17.29
N VAL A 56 5.24 -2.82 -16.47
CA VAL A 56 3.85 -3.14 -16.81
C VAL A 56 3.27 -2.37 -18.01
N PHE A 57 3.85 -1.21 -18.35
CA PHE A 57 3.47 -0.40 -19.52
C PHE A 57 4.57 -0.45 -20.58
N PRO A 58 4.49 -1.38 -21.58
CA PRO A 58 5.56 -1.60 -22.57
C PRO A 58 5.93 -0.37 -23.39
N ASP A 59 4.94 0.42 -23.79
CA ASP A 59 5.19 1.61 -24.61
C ASP A 59 5.89 2.71 -23.78
N VAL A 60 5.62 2.78 -22.48
CA VAL A 60 6.31 3.68 -21.57
C VAL A 60 7.76 3.20 -21.34
N ALA A 61 7.99 1.88 -21.19
CA ALA A 61 9.34 1.32 -21.10
C ALA A 61 10.21 1.71 -22.30
N LYS A 62 9.65 1.61 -23.52
CA LYS A 62 10.34 2.05 -24.74
C LYS A 62 10.67 3.56 -24.73
N LYS A 63 9.73 4.40 -24.27
CA LYS A 63 9.99 5.84 -24.12
C LYS A 63 11.06 6.14 -23.08
N MET A 64 11.06 5.39 -21.96
CA MET A 64 12.13 5.48 -20.95
C MET A 64 13.48 5.12 -21.54
N GLU A 65 13.57 4.01 -22.28
CA GLU A 65 14.80 3.62 -22.97
C GLU A 65 15.29 4.70 -23.94
N GLN A 66 14.43 5.21 -24.80
CA GLN A 66 14.78 6.30 -25.73
C GLN A 66 15.31 7.53 -25.00
N THR A 67 14.66 7.90 -23.88
CA THR A 67 15.05 9.05 -23.07
C THR A 67 16.43 8.84 -22.44
N ILE A 68 16.67 7.70 -21.81
CA ILE A 68 17.95 7.38 -21.16
C ILE A 68 19.09 7.28 -22.20
N ARG A 69 18.85 6.61 -23.35
CA ARG A 69 19.83 6.49 -24.43
C ARG A 69 20.19 7.85 -25.04
N ALA A 70 19.20 8.73 -25.27
CA ALA A 70 19.46 10.08 -25.76
C ALA A 70 20.33 10.91 -24.79
N ARG A 71 20.09 10.80 -23.48
CA ARG A 71 20.91 11.46 -22.45
C ARG A 71 22.33 10.87 -22.39
N GLN A 72 22.46 9.54 -22.49
CA GLN A 72 23.73 8.84 -22.56
C GLN A 72 24.56 9.32 -23.77
N ALA A 73 23.94 9.43 -24.95
CA ALA A 73 24.58 9.93 -26.16
C ALA A 73 25.06 11.40 -26.01
N ARG A 74 24.34 12.22 -25.24
CA ARG A 74 24.79 13.59 -24.89
C ARG A 74 25.80 13.64 -23.73
N LYS A 75 26.28 12.49 -23.25
CA LYS A 75 27.27 12.35 -22.16
C LYS A 75 26.81 12.95 -20.82
N GLU A 76 25.51 13.04 -20.58
CA GLU A 76 24.95 13.64 -19.34
C GLU A 76 25.32 12.85 -18.07
N TYR A 77 25.71 11.59 -18.19
CA TYR A 77 26.12 10.73 -17.08
C TYR A 77 27.64 10.65 -16.86
N ASP A 78 28.46 11.17 -17.80
CA ASP A 78 29.90 10.92 -17.81
C ASP A 78 30.64 11.52 -16.61
N SER A 79 30.17 12.67 -16.10
CA SER A 79 30.75 13.35 -14.95
C SER A 79 30.32 12.79 -13.61
N ILE A 80 29.32 11.89 -13.57
CA ILE A 80 28.78 11.34 -12.31
C ILE A 80 29.69 10.20 -11.86
N THR A 81 30.40 10.41 -10.76
CA THR A 81 31.31 9.41 -10.15
C THR A 81 30.69 8.74 -8.90
N SER A 82 29.66 9.33 -8.31
CA SER A 82 28.94 8.78 -7.15
C SER A 82 27.88 7.78 -7.60
N GLY A 83 27.86 6.57 -7.01
CA GLY A 83 26.83 5.55 -7.28
C GLY A 83 25.45 5.99 -6.82
N SER A 84 25.39 6.64 -5.66
CA SER A 84 24.12 7.14 -5.10
C SER A 84 23.54 8.28 -5.95
N GLU A 85 24.39 9.21 -6.41
CA GLU A 85 23.96 10.29 -7.31
C GLU A 85 23.49 9.74 -8.67
N PHE A 86 24.21 8.75 -9.20
CA PHE A 86 23.85 8.10 -10.46
C PHE A 86 22.50 7.39 -10.38
N ALA A 87 22.25 6.62 -9.31
CA ALA A 87 20.98 5.94 -9.05
C ALA A 87 19.82 6.94 -8.97
N LYS A 88 20.00 8.03 -8.18
CA LYS A 88 19.02 9.11 -8.06
C LYS A 88 18.73 9.80 -9.39
N THR A 89 19.78 10.05 -10.19
CA THR A 89 19.66 10.69 -11.51
C THR A 89 18.87 9.80 -12.47
N LEU A 90 19.17 8.50 -12.53
CA LEU A 90 18.43 7.56 -13.35
C LEU A 90 16.95 7.49 -12.92
N THR A 91 16.69 7.39 -11.62
CA THR A 91 15.32 7.41 -11.08
C THR A 91 14.54 8.64 -11.54
N ASN A 92 15.14 9.83 -11.39
CA ASN A 92 14.50 11.08 -11.78
C ASN A 92 14.20 11.11 -13.29
N HIS A 93 15.14 10.66 -14.13
CA HIS A 93 14.94 10.65 -15.59
C HIS A 93 13.86 9.64 -16.02
N LEU A 94 13.75 8.50 -15.35
CA LEU A 94 12.67 7.54 -15.60
C LEU A 94 11.32 8.13 -15.20
N ARG A 95 11.23 8.74 -14.02
CA ARG A 95 10.00 9.37 -13.50
C ARG A 95 9.55 10.60 -14.30
N GLN A 96 10.47 11.31 -14.96
CA GLN A 96 10.11 12.37 -15.91
C GLN A 96 9.31 11.86 -17.12
N VAL A 97 9.51 10.59 -17.52
CA VAL A 97 8.72 9.98 -18.61
C VAL A 97 7.32 9.57 -18.12
N ARG A 98 7.26 9.03 -16.91
CA ARG A 98 6.02 8.69 -16.21
C ARG A 98 6.28 8.81 -14.71
N ASP A 99 5.47 9.62 -14.05
CA ASP A 99 5.51 9.76 -12.60
C ASP A 99 4.95 8.50 -11.96
N ASP A 100 5.86 7.58 -11.62
CA ASP A 100 5.58 6.28 -11.01
C ASP A 100 6.41 6.17 -9.72
N SER A 101 5.76 6.35 -8.58
CA SER A 101 6.40 6.40 -7.27
C SER A 101 7.09 5.11 -6.88
N HIS A 102 6.67 3.97 -7.43
CA HIS A 102 7.28 2.66 -7.20
C HIS A 102 8.54 2.40 -8.06
N LEU A 103 8.75 3.19 -9.11
CA LEU A 103 9.92 3.04 -9.97
C LEU A 103 11.12 3.76 -9.36
N SER A 104 12.15 3.00 -8.96
CA SER A 104 13.41 3.55 -8.45
C SER A 104 14.62 2.74 -8.91
N VAL A 105 15.77 3.39 -8.89
CA VAL A 105 17.08 2.75 -8.97
C VAL A 105 17.80 3.03 -7.66
N ASP A 106 18.36 2.01 -7.04
CA ASP A 106 19.02 2.08 -5.75
C ASP A 106 20.45 1.59 -5.85
N TYR A 107 21.35 2.22 -5.07
CA TYR A 107 22.77 1.88 -5.03
C TYR A 107 23.19 1.33 -3.67
N PHE A 108 23.99 0.26 -3.69
CA PHE A 108 24.50 -0.45 -2.52
C PHE A 108 26.04 -0.44 -2.55
N PRO A 109 26.71 0.41 -1.77
CA PRO A 109 28.17 0.55 -1.80
C PRO A 109 28.89 -0.75 -1.43
N ASN A 110 28.31 -1.57 -0.56
CA ASN A 110 28.86 -2.86 -0.12
C ASN A 110 28.36 -4.06 -0.94
N GLY A 111 27.69 -3.81 -2.07
CA GLY A 111 26.99 -4.84 -2.84
C GLY A 111 25.59 -5.13 -2.32
N ILE A 112 24.74 -5.68 -3.19
CA ILE A 112 23.36 -6.01 -2.86
C ILE A 112 23.35 -7.21 -1.92
N PRO A 113 22.77 -7.08 -0.70
CA PRO A 113 22.80 -8.13 0.31
C PRO A 113 21.82 -9.30 0.05
N TYR A 114 21.00 -9.18 -1.00
CA TYR A 114 19.99 -10.18 -1.36
C TYR A 114 20.00 -10.44 -2.87
N ASP A 115 19.45 -11.57 -3.26
CA ASP A 115 19.25 -11.95 -4.66
C ASP A 115 17.75 -12.11 -4.92
N SER A 116 17.15 -11.10 -5.55
CA SER A 116 15.71 -11.07 -5.83
C SER A 116 15.24 -12.12 -6.85
N GLU A 117 16.17 -12.74 -7.58
CA GLU A 117 15.86 -13.83 -8.51
C GLU A 117 15.86 -15.20 -7.81
N LYS A 118 16.35 -15.27 -6.59
CA LYS A 118 16.32 -16.48 -5.75
C LYS A 118 15.17 -16.40 -4.73
N PRO A 119 14.58 -17.53 -4.38
CA PRO A 119 13.68 -17.59 -3.24
C PRO A 119 14.36 -17.02 -1.98
N PRO A 120 13.64 -16.30 -1.13
CA PRO A 120 14.21 -15.83 0.13
C PRO A 120 14.72 -17.01 0.97
N VAL A 121 15.83 -16.79 1.66
CA VAL A 121 16.42 -17.81 2.54
C VAL A 121 15.45 -18.06 3.69
N ALA A 122 15.30 -19.33 4.10
CA ALA A 122 14.36 -19.71 5.16
C ALA A 122 14.56 -18.91 6.46
N ALA A 123 15.82 -18.60 6.80
CA ALA A 123 16.14 -17.79 7.97
C ALA A 123 15.61 -16.33 7.86
N ASP A 124 15.64 -15.75 6.67
CA ASP A 124 15.11 -14.39 6.45
C ASP A 124 13.58 -14.39 6.50
N VAL A 125 12.94 -15.43 5.97
CA VAL A 125 11.49 -15.63 6.08
C VAL A 125 11.07 -15.73 7.55
N GLU A 126 11.78 -16.50 8.33
CA GLU A 126 11.47 -16.67 9.76
C GLU A 126 11.71 -15.39 10.55
N LYS A 127 12.80 -14.67 10.28
CA LYS A 127 13.06 -13.35 10.86
C LYS A 127 11.92 -12.36 10.53
N PHE A 128 11.47 -12.35 9.29
CA PHE A 128 10.37 -11.48 8.85
C PHE A 128 9.04 -11.86 9.52
N ARG A 129 8.78 -13.17 9.66
CA ARG A 129 7.61 -13.67 10.37
C ARG A 129 7.64 -13.28 11.85
N GLU A 130 8.79 -13.39 12.49
CA GLU A 130 8.97 -12.98 13.88
C GLU A 130 8.78 -11.47 14.07
N GLN A 131 9.29 -10.64 13.17
CA GLN A 131 9.01 -9.20 13.16
C GLN A 131 7.50 -8.91 13.04
N GLY A 132 6.81 -9.65 12.17
CA GLY A 132 5.35 -9.60 12.06
C GLY A 132 4.66 -9.93 13.37
N ARG A 133 5.05 -11.03 14.00
CA ARG A 133 4.52 -11.47 15.30
C ARG A 133 4.72 -10.42 16.39
N LEU A 134 5.92 -9.85 16.51
CA LEU A 134 6.27 -8.84 17.50
C LEU A 134 5.52 -7.52 17.30
N SER A 135 5.15 -7.20 16.06
CA SER A 135 4.36 -6.01 15.71
C SER A 135 2.85 -6.29 15.62
N ASN A 136 2.41 -7.47 16.07
CA ASN A 136 1.03 -7.94 15.92
C ASN A 136 0.55 -7.85 14.45
N TYR A 137 1.45 -8.19 13.49
CA TYR A 137 1.22 -8.13 12.05
C TYR A 137 0.69 -6.77 11.56
N GLN A 138 1.06 -5.68 12.24
CA GLN A 138 0.63 -4.30 11.99
C GLN A 138 -0.86 -4.03 12.25
N TYR A 139 -1.59 -4.94 12.88
CA TYR A 139 -2.93 -4.69 13.42
C TYR A 139 -2.78 -3.91 14.73
N ARG A 140 -2.71 -2.59 14.61
CA ARG A 140 -2.25 -1.67 15.64
C ARG A 140 -3.25 -1.46 16.76
N LYS A 141 -4.53 -1.35 16.41
CA LYS A 141 -5.59 -1.01 17.36
C LYS A 141 -6.93 -1.58 16.91
N VAL A 142 -7.66 -2.15 17.86
CA VAL A 142 -9.09 -2.43 17.73
C VAL A 142 -9.80 -1.79 18.92
N GLU A 143 -10.89 -1.06 18.65
CA GLU A 143 -11.59 -0.29 19.67
C GLU A 143 -13.08 -0.20 19.37
N ARG A 144 -13.88 -0.06 20.42
CA ARG A 144 -15.30 0.31 20.31
C ARG A 144 -15.48 1.75 20.74
N LEU A 145 -15.71 2.62 19.77
CA LEU A 145 -16.02 4.03 19.96
C LEU A 145 -17.45 4.24 20.45
N ASP A 146 -17.75 5.44 20.91
CA ASP A 146 -19.11 5.85 21.28
C ASP A 146 -20.09 5.66 20.13
N GLY A 147 -21.38 5.43 20.45
CA GLY A 147 -22.41 5.13 19.46
C GLY A 147 -22.28 3.74 18.85
N ARG A 148 -21.56 2.82 19.51
CA ARG A 148 -21.34 1.44 19.09
C ARG A 148 -20.60 1.33 17.74
N VAL A 149 -19.74 2.30 17.41
CA VAL A 149 -18.91 2.27 16.20
C VAL A 149 -17.61 1.51 16.46
N GLY A 150 -17.27 0.57 15.59
CA GLY A 150 -16.01 -0.16 15.66
C GLY A 150 -14.89 0.56 14.93
N LEU A 151 -13.69 0.58 15.51
CA LEU A 151 -12.47 1.09 14.88
C LEU A 151 -11.43 -0.03 14.78
N LEU A 152 -10.87 -0.21 13.60
CA LEU A 152 -9.72 -1.06 13.35
C LEU A 152 -8.63 -0.25 12.64
N GLN A 153 -7.47 -0.09 13.26
CA GLN A 153 -6.29 0.53 12.65
C GLN A 153 -5.30 -0.54 12.22
N VAL A 154 -4.89 -0.48 10.95
CA VAL A 154 -3.92 -1.40 10.34
C VAL A 154 -2.86 -0.58 9.61
N ASP A 155 -1.60 -0.69 10.04
CA ASP A 155 -0.49 0.11 9.54
C ASP A 155 0.33 -0.62 8.44
N GLY A 156 0.00 -1.88 8.14
CA GLY A 156 0.61 -2.68 7.07
C GLY A 156 -0.03 -4.06 6.95
N PHE A 157 0.25 -4.77 5.87
CA PHE A 157 -0.30 -6.09 5.61
C PHE A 157 0.79 -7.15 5.50
N TYR A 158 0.87 -8.03 6.48
CA TYR A 158 1.65 -9.26 6.41
C TYR A 158 0.89 -10.35 5.66
N PRO A 159 1.56 -11.44 5.22
CA PRO A 159 0.88 -12.59 4.64
C PRO A 159 -0.29 -13.06 5.51
N GLU A 160 -1.44 -13.24 4.90
CA GLU A 160 -2.69 -13.54 5.63
C GLU A 160 -2.60 -14.83 6.44
N GLU A 161 -1.89 -15.84 5.94
CA GLU A 161 -1.65 -17.11 6.63
C GLU A 161 -0.90 -16.94 7.97
N TRP A 162 -0.16 -15.85 8.15
CA TRP A 162 0.50 -15.52 9.41
C TRP A 162 -0.37 -14.65 10.31
N ALA A 163 -1.10 -13.72 9.71
CA ALA A 163 -1.91 -12.73 10.42
C ALA A 163 -3.34 -13.21 10.71
N GLN A 164 -3.75 -14.38 10.21
CA GLN A 164 -5.13 -14.85 10.22
C GLN A 164 -5.78 -14.80 11.62
N GLU A 165 -5.09 -15.29 12.64
CA GLU A 165 -5.64 -15.30 14.01
C GLU A 165 -5.90 -13.88 14.52
N THR A 166 -4.98 -12.94 14.24
CA THR A 166 -5.13 -11.54 14.60
C THR A 166 -6.30 -10.88 13.86
N ILE A 167 -6.44 -11.16 12.56
CA ILE A 167 -7.58 -10.67 11.74
C ILE A 167 -8.90 -11.18 12.33
N VAL A 168 -9.00 -12.47 12.58
CA VAL A 168 -10.20 -13.11 13.13
C VAL A 168 -10.56 -12.54 14.50
N ALA A 169 -9.57 -12.35 15.39
CA ALA A 169 -9.79 -11.77 16.71
C ALA A 169 -10.32 -10.32 16.61
N ALA A 170 -9.72 -9.49 15.76
CA ALA A 170 -10.15 -8.12 15.54
C ALA A 170 -11.60 -8.06 14.99
N MET A 171 -11.90 -8.86 13.97
CA MET A 171 -13.23 -8.89 13.35
C MET A 171 -14.30 -9.45 14.31
N SER A 172 -13.94 -10.42 15.15
CA SER A 172 -14.83 -10.95 16.20
C SER A 172 -15.16 -9.89 17.26
N PHE A 173 -14.16 -9.08 17.67
CA PHE A 173 -14.37 -7.95 18.59
C PHE A 173 -15.35 -6.93 18.00
N LEU A 174 -15.29 -6.70 16.70
CA LEU A 174 -16.11 -5.72 15.99
C LEU A 174 -17.50 -6.24 15.58
N ALA A 175 -17.78 -7.52 15.75
CA ALA A 175 -18.97 -8.19 15.22
C ALA A 175 -20.32 -7.56 15.63
N ASN A 176 -20.36 -6.88 16.77
CA ASN A 176 -21.57 -6.26 17.31
C ASN A 176 -21.57 -4.72 17.20
N SER A 177 -20.74 -4.17 16.31
CA SER A 177 -20.73 -2.74 16.04
C SER A 177 -21.88 -2.32 15.11
N GLU A 178 -22.31 -1.07 15.19
CA GLU A 178 -23.31 -0.47 14.29
C GLU A 178 -22.71 -0.11 12.92
N ALA A 179 -21.45 0.31 12.93
CA ALA A 179 -20.65 0.65 11.77
C ALA A 179 -19.17 0.35 12.06
N ILE A 180 -18.37 0.23 11.00
CA ILE A 180 -16.93 -0.03 11.10
C ILE A 180 -16.15 1.13 10.46
N ILE A 181 -15.12 1.57 11.15
CA ILE A 181 -14.10 2.48 10.62
C ILE A 181 -12.81 1.65 10.49
N LEU A 182 -12.31 1.51 9.26
CA LEU A 182 -11.01 0.91 8.96
C LEU A 182 -10.00 2.03 8.70
N ASP A 183 -9.06 2.20 9.61
CA ASP A 183 -8.06 3.25 9.53
C ASP A 183 -6.80 2.74 8.84
N LEU A 184 -6.58 3.21 7.61
CA LEU A 184 -5.44 2.88 6.76
C LEU A 184 -4.52 4.09 6.52
N ARG A 185 -4.68 5.18 7.27
CA ARG A 185 -3.92 6.42 7.06
C ARG A 185 -2.41 6.26 7.21
N GLN A 186 -1.96 5.29 7.98
CA GLN A 186 -0.54 4.97 8.21
C GLN A 186 -0.15 3.62 7.60
N ASN A 187 -0.92 3.13 6.64
CA ASN A 187 -0.65 1.82 6.03
C ASN A 187 0.24 1.96 4.79
N HIS A 188 1.46 1.47 4.92
CA HIS A 188 2.49 1.53 3.89
C HIS A 188 2.52 0.30 2.96
N GLY A 189 1.47 -0.51 2.94
CA GLY A 189 1.36 -1.63 2.00
C GLY A 189 1.69 -2.99 2.60
N GLY A 190 2.19 -3.87 1.76
CA GLY A 190 2.55 -5.26 2.09
C GLY A 190 1.80 -6.29 1.26
N ALA A 191 1.47 -7.43 1.88
CA ALA A 191 0.66 -8.48 1.26
C ALA A 191 -0.79 -8.03 1.05
N GLY A 192 -1.57 -8.79 0.32
CA GLY A 192 -2.99 -8.48 0.11
C GLY A 192 -3.82 -8.59 1.38
N ALA A 193 -5.05 -8.06 1.32
CA ALA A 193 -5.99 -8.00 2.43
C ALA A 193 -7.31 -8.74 2.11
N THR A 194 -7.25 -9.83 1.36
CA THR A 194 -8.42 -10.56 0.87
C THR A 194 -9.29 -11.10 2.00
N LEU A 195 -8.68 -11.68 3.04
CA LEU A 195 -9.40 -12.17 4.20
C LEU A 195 -10.13 -11.05 4.94
N LEU A 196 -9.47 -9.90 5.15
CA LEU A 196 -10.10 -8.74 5.78
C LEU A 196 -11.27 -8.22 4.93
N CYS A 197 -11.09 -8.09 3.61
CA CYS A 197 -12.15 -7.72 2.67
C CYS A 197 -13.34 -8.66 2.75
N SER A 198 -13.09 -9.97 2.91
CA SER A 198 -14.13 -11.02 2.90
C SER A 198 -15.15 -10.89 4.02
N TYR A 199 -14.81 -10.23 5.12
CA TYR A 199 -15.77 -9.95 6.19
C TYR A 199 -16.87 -8.98 5.79
N PHE A 200 -16.63 -8.16 4.76
CA PHE A 200 -17.55 -7.09 4.38
C PHE A 200 -18.48 -7.43 3.21
N PHE A 201 -18.43 -8.66 2.69
CA PHE A 201 -19.31 -9.12 1.62
C PHE A 201 -20.02 -10.40 2.04
N GLU A 202 -21.32 -10.51 1.74
CA GLU A 202 -22.09 -11.71 2.05
C GLU A 202 -21.62 -12.90 1.20
N ASP A 203 -21.51 -12.69 -0.10
CA ASP A 203 -21.10 -13.68 -1.07
C ASP A 203 -19.65 -13.49 -1.53
N ALA A 204 -19.11 -14.50 -2.22
CA ALA A 204 -17.84 -14.38 -2.92
C ALA A 204 -17.97 -13.28 -3.99
N THR A 205 -17.20 -12.21 -3.80
CA THR A 205 -17.22 -11.01 -4.66
C THR A 205 -15.88 -10.85 -5.36
N HIS A 206 -15.93 -10.58 -6.66
CA HIS A 206 -14.75 -10.29 -7.46
C HIS A 206 -14.19 -8.93 -7.04
N LEU A 207 -12.94 -8.92 -6.61
CA LEU A 207 -12.13 -7.74 -6.32
C LEU A 207 -11.39 -7.32 -7.60
N SER A 208 -10.12 -6.99 -7.50
CA SER A 208 -9.30 -6.69 -8.67
C SER A 208 -8.73 -7.95 -9.32
N ASP A 209 -8.39 -7.84 -10.61
CA ASP A 209 -7.50 -8.76 -11.31
C ASP A 209 -6.06 -8.30 -11.19
N PHE A 210 -5.15 -9.24 -11.14
CA PHE A 210 -3.70 -9.01 -11.13
C PHE A 210 -3.11 -9.46 -12.47
N TYR A 211 -2.78 -8.51 -13.34
CA TYR A 211 -2.12 -8.80 -14.61
C TYR A 211 -0.61 -8.70 -14.46
N ASN A 212 0.09 -9.82 -14.66
CA ASN A 212 1.55 -9.90 -14.74
C ASN A 212 1.99 -9.84 -16.20
N ARG A 213 2.69 -8.78 -16.57
CA ARG A 213 3.13 -8.59 -17.94
C ARG A 213 4.17 -9.62 -18.39
N ALA A 214 5.17 -9.91 -17.55
CA ALA A 214 6.27 -10.78 -17.91
C ALA A 214 5.82 -12.20 -18.22
N GLU A 215 4.77 -12.67 -17.54
CA GLU A 215 4.18 -14.00 -17.71
C GLU A 215 2.97 -13.97 -18.66
N ASN A 216 2.48 -12.79 -19.01
CA ASN A 216 1.23 -12.58 -19.73
C ASN A 216 0.06 -13.35 -19.11
N THR A 217 -0.05 -13.26 -17.78
CA THR A 217 -1.07 -13.97 -17.00
C THR A 217 -1.94 -12.99 -16.24
N THR A 218 -3.22 -13.31 -16.11
CA THR A 218 -4.17 -12.59 -15.27
C THR A 218 -4.62 -13.53 -14.15
N ARG A 219 -4.52 -13.06 -12.90
CA ARG A 219 -5.03 -13.75 -11.73
C ARG A 219 -6.15 -12.94 -11.13
N GLN A 220 -7.31 -13.58 -10.92
CA GLN A 220 -8.45 -12.95 -10.26
C GLN A 220 -8.34 -13.06 -8.75
N TYR A 221 -8.71 -12.01 -8.03
CA TYR A 221 -8.88 -12.02 -6.59
C TYR A 221 -10.37 -11.95 -6.25
N TRP A 222 -10.78 -12.85 -5.37
CA TRP A 222 -12.17 -12.96 -4.91
C TRP A 222 -12.20 -13.01 -3.40
N THR A 223 -13.19 -12.40 -2.79
CA THR A 223 -13.44 -12.58 -1.35
C THR A 223 -13.76 -14.04 -1.05
N TYR A 224 -13.38 -14.48 0.13
CA TYR A 224 -13.71 -15.84 0.58
C TYR A 224 -15.20 -15.95 0.87
N PRO A 225 -15.88 -17.00 0.37
CA PRO A 225 -17.32 -17.21 0.64
C PRO A 225 -17.59 -17.47 2.12
N ILE A 226 -16.62 -18.02 2.84
CA ILE A 226 -16.70 -18.34 4.27
C ILE A 226 -15.51 -17.73 4.98
N VAL A 227 -15.76 -17.09 6.13
CA VAL A 227 -14.75 -16.55 7.04
C VAL A 227 -14.99 -17.09 8.45
N PRO A 228 -13.97 -17.20 9.30
CA PRO A 228 -14.17 -17.53 10.71
C PRO A 228 -15.00 -16.44 11.41
N GLY A 229 -16.05 -16.81 12.11
CA GLY A 229 -16.93 -15.88 12.81
C GLY A 229 -18.01 -15.26 11.94
N LYS A 230 -18.46 -14.05 12.31
CA LYS A 230 -19.60 -13.38 11.66
C LYS A 230 -19.12 -12.43 10.57
N LYS A 231 -19.73 -12.47 9.39
CA LYS A 231 -19.59 -11.44 8.36
C LYS A 231 -20.26 -10.14 8.79
N LEU A 232 -19.75 -9.02 8.31
CA LEU A 232 -20.18 -7.66 8.60
C LEU A 232 -20.70 -6.96 7.34
N ALA A 233 -21.28 -7.74 6.42
CA ALA A 233 -21.76 -7.24 5.13
C ALA A 233 -22.91 -6.23 5.29
N ASP A 234 -23.71 -6.35 6.37
CA ASP A 234 -24.80 -5.46 6.71
C ASP A 234 -24.36 -4.13 7.37
N LYS A 235 -23.09 -4.03 7.77
CA LYS A 235 -22.56 -2.84 8.48
C LYS A 235 -22.08 -1.76 7.52
N ASP A 236 -22.29 -0.50 7.90
CA ASP A 236 -21.63 0.60 7.21
C ASP A 236 -20.12 0.52 7.41
N LEU A 237 -19.37 0.71 6.34
CA LEU A 237 -17.90 0.72 6.34
C LEU A 237 -17.39 2.07 5.90
N TYR A 238 -16.51 2.64 6.70
CA TYR A 238 -15.75 3.85 6.38
C TYR A 238 -14.27 3.49 6.36
N ILE A 239 -13.54 3.90 5.34
CA ILE A 239 -12.10 3.67 5.22
C ILE A 239 -11.40 5.00 5.27
N LEU A 240 -10.45 5.15 6.20
CA LEU A 240 -9.67 6.37 6.33
C LEU A 240 -8.38 6.26 5.52
N THR A 241 -8.11 7.30 4.72
CA THR A 241 -6.93 7.38 3.87
C THR A 241 -6.14 8.67 4.11
N SER A 242 -4.85 8.64 3.78
CA SER A 242 -3.96 9.81 3.74
C SER A 242 -2.94 9.65 2.61
N HIS A 243 -2.07 10.64 2.41
CA HIS A 243 -0.94 10.52 1.48
C HIS A 243 0.06 9.42 1.83
N GLU A 244 0.07 8.92 3.08
CA GLU A 244 0.89 7.80 3.51
C GLU A 244 0.27 6.44 3.14
N THR A 245 -1.01 6.41 2.76
CA THR A 245 -1.68 5.19 2.29
C THR A 245 -1.13 4.82 0.91
N ILE A 246 -0.35 3.72 0.82
CA ILE A 246 0.32 3.31 -0.42
C ILE A 246 0.24 1.80 -0.68
N SER A 247 0.09 1.38 -1.96
CA SER A 247 0.16 -0.02 -2.40
C SER A 247 -1.08 -0.84 -2.00
N ALA A 248 -0.95 -1.94 -1.27
CA ALA A 248 -2.06 -2.84 -0.93
C ALA A 248 -3.28 -2.15 -0.27
N PRO A 249 -3.15 -1.18 0.65
CA PRO A 249 -4.32 -0.45 1.16
C PRO A 249 -4.98 0.45 0.12
N GLU A 250 -4.27 0.93 -0.91
CA GLU A 250 -4.90 1.64 -2.03
C GLU A 250 -5.76 0.68 -2.87
N ALA A 251 -5.24 -0.53 -3.13
CA ALA A 251 -6.01 -1.57 -3.82
C ALA A 251 -7.29 -1.91 -3.05
N LEU A 252 -7.17 -2.13 -1.72
CA LEU A 252 -8.31 -2.38 -0.85
C LEU A 252 -9.30 -1.22 -0.90
N ALA A 253 -8.86 0.02 -0.70
CA ALA A 253 -9.74 1.20 -0.69
C ALA A 253 -10.43 1.39 -2.05
N SER A 254 -9.71 1.19 -3.16
CA SER A 254 -10.24 1.26 -4.53
C SER A 254 -11.32 0.21 -4.78
N ASP A 255 -11.04 -1.06 -4.46
CA ASP A 255 -12.01 -2.14 -4.61
C ASP A 255 -13.29 -1.86 -3.80
N MET A 256 -13.14 -1.45 -2.54
CA MET A 256 -14.28 -1.14 -1.67
C MET A 256 -15.09 0.07 -2.16
N GLN A 257 -14.43 1.07 -2.76
CA GLN A 257 -15.09 2.24 -3.33
C GLN A 257 -15.84 1.89 -4.63
N ILE A 258 -15.17 1.21 -5.56
CA ILE A 258 -15.75 0.81 -6.87
C ILE A 258 -16.95 -0.11 -6.68
N LEU A 259 -16.84 -1.06 -5.74
CA LEU A 259 -17.92 -1.97 -5.38
C LEU A 259 -19.00 -1.30 -4.48
N LYS A 260 -18.87 0.00 -4.21
CA LYS A 260 -19.80 0.80 -3.37
C LYS A 260 -20.00 0.19 -1.99
N ARG A 261 -18.97 -0.49 -1.47
CA ARG A 261 -19.03 -1.17 -0.18
C ARG A 261 -18.60 -0.27 0.97
N ALA A 262 -17.72 0.68 0.73
CA ALA A 262 -17.23 1.61 1.74
C ALA A 262 -17.34 3.07 1.27
N THR A 263 -17.37 3.98 2.25
CA THR A 263 -17.15 5.41 2.06
C THR A 263 -15.70 5.74 2.42
N ILE A 264 -14.95 6.30 1.49
CA ILE A 264 -13.55 6.70 1.71
C ILE A 264 -13.52 8.12 2.28
N VAL A 265 -12.82 8.29 3.41
CA VAL A 265 -12.76 9.57 4.15
C VAL A 265 -11.31 9.94 4.41
N GLY A 266 -10.89 11.14 4.05
CA GLY A 266 -9.53 11.61 4.30
C GLY A 266 -8.91 12.34 3.13
N GLU A 267 -7.64 12.08 2.89
CA GLU A 267 -6.86 12.64 1.78
C GLU A 267 -6.73 11.62 0.64
N PRO A 268 -6.43 12.09 -0.59
CA PRO A 268 -6.02 11.19 -1.66
C PRO A 268 -4.84 10.31 -1.23
N THR A 269 -4.83 9.05 -1.68
CA THR A 269 -3.73 8.14 -1.41
C THR A 269 -2.51 8.47 -2.27
N HIS A 270 -1.40 7.79 -2.03
CA HIS A 270 -0.10 8.08 -2.66
C HIS A 270 -0.09 7.90 -4.19
N GLY A 271 -0.85 6.96 -4.74
CA GLY A 271 -0.87 6.67 -6.18
C GLY A 271 0.10 5.55 -6.59
N GLY A 272 0.37 4.62 -5.71
CA GLY A 272 1.29 3.49 -5.92
C GLY A 272 0.64 2.12 -5.83
N ALA A 273 -0.48 1.88 -6.53
CA ALA A 273 -1.18 0.59 -6.46
C ALA A 273 -0.59 -0.52 -7.35
N ASN A 274 0.35 -0.21 -8.26
CA ASN A 274 0.93 -1.21 -9.13
C ASN A 274 1.93 -2.11 -8.39
N PRO A 275 1.72 -3.44 -8.40
CA PRO A 275 2.64 -4.38 -7.78
C PRO A 275 4.05 -4.29 -8.35
N THR A 276 5.01 -4.25 -7.44
CA THR A 276 6.41 -3.97 -7.72
C THR A 276 7.31 -5.07 -7.16
N THR A 277 8.43 -5.32 -7.81
CA THR A 277 9.51 -6.14 -7.26
C THR A 277 10.86 -5.49 -7.53
N ILE A 278 11.85 -5.88 -6.74
CA ILE A 278 13.22 -5.37 -6.87
C ILE A 278 14.01 -6.33 -7.74
N PHE A 279 14.59 -5.81 -8.81
CA PHE A 279 15.49 -6.54 -9.71
C PHE A 279 16.95 -6.16 -9.45
N ARG A 280 17.80 -7.15 -9.36
CA ARG A 280 19.24 -6.92 -9.37
C ARG A 280 19.67 -6.49 -10.76
N ILE A 281 20.25 -5.29 -10.88
CA ILE A 281 20.76 -4.73 -12.14
C ILE A 281 22.24 -5.06 -12.30
N THR A 282 23.04 -4.81 -11.25
CA THR A 282 24.45 -5.22 -11.16
C THR A 282 24.74 -5.66 -9.73
N ASP A 283 25.99 -5.86 -9.38
CA ASP A 283 26.38 -6.19 -8.00
C ASP A 283 26.08 -5.07 -7.01
N HIS A 284 26.00 -3.82 -7.47
CA HIS A 284 25.81 -2.63 -6.66
C HIS A 284 24.53 -1.85 -6.97
N PHE A 285 23.83 -2.16 -8.04
CA PHE A 285 22.57 -1.49 -8.41
C PHE A 285 21.40 -2.44 -8.45
N SER A 286 20.29 -2.03 -7.86
CA SER A 286 18.99 -2.65 -8.05
C SER A 286 18.00 -1.65 -8.63
N ALA A 287 16.88 -2.14 -9.13
CA ALA A 287 15.77 -1.30 -9.55
C ALA A 287 14.46 -1.90 -9.03
N SER A 288 13.66 -1.06 -8.41
CA SER A 288 12.26 -1.35 -8.09
C SER A 288 11.43 -1.08 -9.34
N ILE A 289 10.78 -2.10 -9.89
CA ILE A 289 10.08 -1.99 -11.17
C ILE A 289 8.66 -2.56 -11.02
N PRO A 290 7.61 -1.74 -11.28
CA PRO A 290 6.24 -2.23 -11.42
C PRO A 290 6.13 -3.26 -12.56
N PHE A 291 5.87 -4.51 -12.20
CA PHE A 291 5.83 -5.62 -13.15
C PHE A 291 4.41 -6.11 -13.43
N ALA A 292 3.46 -5.68 -12.63
CA ALA A 292 2.08 -6.04 -12.73
C ALA A 292 1.18 -4.81 -12.48
N ARG A 293 -0.09 -4.94 -12.83
CA ARG A 293 -1.12 -3.95 -12.52
C ARG A 293 -2.35 -4.62 -11.96
N LEU A 294 -3.06 -3.87 -11.14
CA LEU A 294 -4.43 -4.20 -10.77
C LEU A 294 -5.38 -3.70 -11.85
N ILE A 295 -6.38 -4.50 -12.16
CA ILE A 295 -7.48 -4.17 -13.07
C ILE A 295 -8.75 -4.33 -12.26
N HIS A 296 -9.44 -3.22 -12.01
CA HIS A 296 -10.66 -3.24 -11.23
C HIS A 296 -11.85 -3.75 -12.04
N PRO A 297 -12.87 -4.34 -11.40
CA PRO A 297 -14.09 -4.77 -12.09
C PRO A 297 -14.71 -3.64 -12.90
N GLY A 298 -14.94 -3.89 -14.22
CA GLY A 298 -15.51 -2.90 -15.12
C GLY A 298 -14.52 -1.88 -15.71
N GLU A 299 -13.24 -1.94 -15.36
CA GLU A 299 -12.21 -1.10 -15.93
C GLU A 299 -11.88 -1.54 -17.36
N THR A 300 -12.03 -0.62 -18.35
CA THR A 300 -11.76 -0.89 -19.76
C THR A 300 -10.42 -0.32 -20.25
N ALA A 301 -9.81 0.57 -19.46
CA ALA A 301 -8.53 1.18 -19.76
C ALA A 301 -7.65 1.22 -18.50
N PRO A 302 -6.31 1.21 -18.64
CA PRO A 302 -5.42 1.36 -17.50
C PRO A 302 -5.73 2.64 -16.74
N ALA A 303 -6.11 2.54 -15.46
CA ALA A 303 -6.22 3.72 -14.60
C ALA A 303 -4.87 4.44 -14.55
N GLU A 304 -4.89 5.76 -14.58
CA GLU A 304 -3.71 6.54 -14.27
C GLU A 304 -3.32 6.29 -12.80
N ALA A 305 -2.05 6.37 -12.50
CA ALA A 305 -1.51 6.20 -11.14
C ALA A 305 -1.86 7.43 -10.26
N SER A 306 -3.15 7.72 -10.10
CA SER A 306 -3.64 8.94 -9.46
C SER A 306 -4.00 8.76 -7.98
N GLY A 307 -3.81 7.57 -7.43
CA GLY A 307 -4.29 7.24 -6.08
C GLY A 307 -5.82 7.19 -5.97
N VAL A 308 -6.31 6.76 -4.83
CA VAL A 308 -7.74 6.73 -4.50
C VAL A 308 -8.16 8.12 -4.04
N LYS A 309 -9.13 8.72 -4.73
CA LYS A 309 -9.74 9.98 -4.29
C LYS A 309 -10.81 9.69 -3.26
N PRO A 310 -10.78 10.32 -2.08
CA PRO A 310 -11.79 10.07 -1.06
C PRO A 310 -13.16 10.62 -1.48
N ASP A 311 -14.23 9.94 -1.03
CA ASP A 311 -15.61 10.41 -1.19
C ASP A 311 -15.89 11.63 -0.32
N VAL A 312 -15.19 11.71 0.83
CA VAL A 312 -15.25 12.83 1.76
C VAL A 312 -13.83 13.36 1.98
N LEU A 313 -13.49 14.42 1.26
CA LEU A 313 -12.16 15.05 1.32
C LEU A 313 -12.02 15.88 2.59
N VAL A 314 -11.13 15.48 3.46
CA VAL A 314 -10.75 16.19 4.69
C VAL A 314 -9.27 15.92 5.00
N PRO A 315 -8.58 16.81 5.74
CA PRO A 315 -7.23 16.52 6.23
C PRO A 315 -7.17 15.22 7.04
N ALA A 316 -6.05 14.49 6.96
CA ALA A 316 -5.88 13.20 7.60
C ALA A 316 -6.18 13.22 9.11
N ASN A 317 -5.82 14.30 9.83
CA ASN A 317 -6.10 14.47 11.24
C ASN A 317 -7.60 14.68 11.58
N GLN A 318 -8.43 15.00 10.59
CA GLN A 318 -9.89 15.15 10.73
C GLN A 318 -10.65 13.91 10.28
N ALA A 319 -10.00 12.96 9.57
CA ALA A 319 -10.67 11.83 8.92
C ALA A 319 -11.42 10.94 9.92
N LEU A 320 -10.79 10.58 11.04
CA LEU A 320 -11.40 9.71 12.05
C LEU A 320 -12.68 10.32 12.64
N ILE A 321 -12.61 11.56 13.07
CA ILE A 321 -13.75 12.24 13.68
C ILE A 321 -14.87 12.48 12.67
N THR A 322 -14.52 12.77 11.41
CA THR A 322 -15.48 12.93 10.31
C THR A 322 -16.20 11.61 10.02
N ALA A 323 -15.48 10.51 9.86
CA ALA A 323 -16.07 9.19 9.65
C ALA A 323 -16.94 8.76 10.84
N HIS A 324 -16.50 9.02 12.07
CA HIS A 324 -17.28 8.76 13.27
C HIS A 324 -18.60 9.53 13.27
N LEU A 325 -18.57 10.84 12.96
CA LEU A 325 -19.79 11.65 12.82
C LEU A 325 -20.73 11.13 11.73
N LEU A 326 -20.21 10.69 10.59
CA LEU A 326 -21.01 10.10 9.51
C LEU A 326 -21.70 8.83 10.00
N ALA A 327 -20.97 7.94 10.69
CA ALA A 327 -21.50 6.71 11.26
C ALA A 327 -22.61 6.99 12.30
N LEU A 328 -22.36 7.90 13.24
CA LEU A 328 -23.33 8.29 14.27
C LEU A 328 -24.61 8.90 13.68
N LYS A 329 -24.47 9.81 12.71
CA LYS A 329 -25.62 10.45 12.03
C LYS A 329 -26.44 9.43 11.24
N LYS A 330 -25.80 8.42 10.65
CA LYS A 330 -26.47 7.34 9.93
C LYS A 330 -27.17 6.37 10.90
N ALA A 331 -26.53 6.02 12.03
CA ALA A 331 -27.15 5.24 13.10
C ALA A 331 -28.37 5.96 13.68
N LEU A 332 -28.28 7.28 13.92
CA LEU A 332 -29.41 8.08 14.42
C LEU A 332 -30.64 8.03 13.50
N LYS A 333 -30.44 8.00 12.17
CA LYS A 333 -31.54 7.87 11.19
C LYS A 333 -32.15 6.46 11.16
N ARG A 334 -31.36 5.44 11.51
CA ARG A 334 -31.76 4.03 11.44
C ARG A 334 -32.54 3.61 12.67
N HIS A 335 -32.22 4.17 13.83
CA HIS A 335 -32.87 3.84 15.09
C HIS A 335 -34.01 4.84 15.39
N SER A 336 -35.21 4.31 15.60
CA SER A 336 -36.42 5.12 15.93
C SER A 336 -37.10 4.71 17.26
N ALA A 337 -36.85 3.52 17.73
CA ALA A 337 -37.55 2.95 18.89
C ALA A 337 -36.75 3.06 20.21
N ASP A 338 -35.42 2.98 20.18
CA ASP A 338 -34.55 3.02 21.37
C ASP A 338 -34.24 4.48 21.74
N GLN A 339 -35.11 5.09 22.56
CA GLN A 339 -35.03 6.51 22.95
C GLN A 339 -33.73 6.82 23.75
N GLU A 340 -33.28 5.87 24.57
CA GLU A 340 -32.04 6.04 25.34
C GLU A 340 -30.81 6.07 24.41
N PHE A 341 -30.73 5.15 23.46
CA PHE A 341 -29.68 5.12 22.48
C PHE A 341 -29.72 6.35 21.58
N ILE A 342 -30.90 6.80 21.14
CA ILE A 342 -31.06 8.03 20.35
C ILE A 342 -30.56 9.26 21.13
N ALA A 343 -30.87 9.37 22.41
CA ALA A 343 -30.40 10.47 23.25
C ALA A 343 -28.87 10.43 23.41
N SER A 344 -28.30 9.24 23.59
CA SER A 344 -26.85 9.02 23.61
C SER A 344 -26.20 9.44 22.31
N LEU A 345 -26.71 9.01 21.15
CA LEU A 345 -26.21 9.39 19.84
C LEU A 345 -26.20 10.91 19.62
N LYS A 346 -27.31 11.58 19.97
CA LYS A 346 -27.40 13.06 19.85
C LYS A 346 -26.36 13.79 20.69
N ARG A 347 -26.12 13.33 21.92
CA ARG A 347 -25.09 13.88 22.81
C ARG A 347 -23.71 13.68 22.20
N THR A 348 -23.36 12.45 21.81
CA THR A 348 -22.06 12.12 21.21
C THR A 348 -21.82 12.89 19.92
N ILE A 349 -22.83 13.05 19.05
CA ILE A 349 -22.73 13.87 17.83
C ILE A 349 -22.37 15.32 18.20
N SER A 350 -23.06 15.92 19.18
CA SER A 350 -22.78 17.32 19.60
C SER A 350 -21.36 17.47 20.16
N GLU A 351 -20.87 16.49 20.93
CA GLU A 351 -19.52 16.47 21.47
C GLU A 351 -18.46 16.35 20.34
N LYS A 352 -18.68 15.42 19.39
CA LYS A 352 -17.77 15.23 18.27
C LYS A 352 -17.78 16.38 17.25
N GLU A 353 -18.89 17.09 17.08
CA GLU A 353 -18.93 18.31 16.28
C GLU A 353 -18.08 19.43 16.90
N LYS A 354 -18.13 19.60 18.22
CA LYS A 354 -17.27 20.57 18.94
C LYS A 354 -15.79 20.19 18.85
N GLU A 355 -15.49 18.89 19.00
CA GLU A 355 -14.12 18.37 18.86
C GLU A 355 -13.57 18.64 17.46
N LEU A 356 -14.37 18.39 16.41
CA LEU A 356 -14.00 18.67 15.02
C LEU A 356 -13.70 20.16 14.80
N GLU A 357 -14.52 21.05 15.32
CA GLU A 357 -14.27 22.51 15.23
C GLU A 357 -12.97 22.92 15.95
N THR A 358 -12.68 22.28 17.08
CA THR A 358 -11.39 22.50 17.79
C THR A 358 -10.21 22.06 16.93
N ILE A 359 -10.29 20.88 16.29
CA ILE A 359 -9.23 20.37 15.41
C ILE A 359 -9.01 21.30 14.21
N LYS A 360 -10.08 21.83 13.62
CA LYS A 360 -10.00 22.78 12.48
C LYS A 360 -9.30 24.10 12.85
N THR A 361 -9.45 24.54 14.07
CA THR A 361 -8.83 25.80 14.56
C THR A 361 -7.38 25.61 15.00
N MET A 362 -6.95 24.40 15.29
CA MET A 362 -5.56 24.09 15.59
C MET A 362 -4.71 24.23 14.33
N LYS A 363 -3.72 25.14 14.34
CA LYS A 363 -2.72 25.20 13.28
C LYS A 363 -2.03 23.84 13.19
N PRO A 364 -1.80 23.29 11.97
CA PRO A 364 -1.02 22.08 11.83
C PRO A 364 0.34 22.28 12.51
N SER A 365 0.66 21.42 13.45
CA SER A 365 2.01 21.35 14.00
C SER A 365 2.93 20.96 12.86
N LEU A 366 3.82 21.86 12.46
CA LEU A 366 4.88 21.55 11.50
C LEU A 366 5.61 20.29 12.02
N PRO A 367 5.89 19.30 11.16
CA PRO A 367 6.77 18.21 11.55
C PRO A 367 8.08 18.81 12.03
N LYS A 368 8.55 18.38 13.19
CA LYS A 368 9.89 18.75 13.67
C LYS A 368 10.92 18.23 12.65
N PRO A 369 11.92 19.05 12.30
CA PRO A 369 12.93 18.72 11.33
C PRO A 369 13.73 17.49 11.70
#